data_0c21c074ca6dfe2744b7c33ba3847453
#
_entry.id   0c21c074ca6dfe2744b7c33ba3847453
#
_cell.length_a   1.000
_cell.length_b   1.000
_cell.length_c   1.000
_cell.angle_alpha   90.00
_cell.angle_beta   90.00
_cell.angle_gamma   90.00
#
_symmetry.space_group_name_H-M   'P 1'
#
loop_
_entity.id
_entity.type
_entity.pdbx_description
1 polymer ?
#
loop_
_entity_poly.entity_id
_entity_poly.type
_entity_poly.pdbx_seq_one_letter_code
_entity_poly.pdbx_strand_id
1 'polypeptide(L)'
;MNICGNGDLIVSTDNFAKILAHTYCRNTGAVGISLCCAYLATPADLGLEPPTIQQITTLTTVIAILAKVLDLTIDQNRVMTHGEAGDNVDSLLLHECYGQNTTRERWDLAILKENEDWGSGGIYLRKQAQEKFKILKG
;
A
#
# COMPACT_ATOMS: atom_id res chain seq x y z
N MET A 1 2.57 10.15 -2.09
CA MET A 1 2.29 10.54 -0.70
C MET A 1 3.18 9.74 0.22
N ASN A 2 3.59 10.32 1.37
CA ASN A 2 4.40 9.63 2.37
C ASN A 2 3.75 9.80 3.75
N ILE A 3 3.78 8.78 4.58
CA ILE A 3 3.24 8.81 5.95
C ILE A 3 4.37 8.58 6.94
N CYS A 4 4.63 9.59 7.77
CA CYS A 4 5.67 9.56 8.80
C CYS A 4 5.29 8.63 9.96
N GLY A 5 6.26 8.22 10.79
CA GLY A 5 6.04 7.31 11.92
C GLY A 5 5.00 7.78 12.94
N ASN A 6 4.81 9.09 13.10
CA ASN A 6 3.79 9.72 13.94
C ASN A 6 2.39 9.80 13.26
N GLY A 7 2.26 9.35 12.02
CA GLY A 7 1.03 9.37 11.23
C GLY A 7 0.83 10.63 10.38
N ASP A 8 1.74 11.58 10.37
CA ASP A 8 1.64 12.77 9.53
C ASP A 8 1.69 12.39 8.04
N LEU A 9 0.76 12.96 7.25
CA LEU A 9 0.68 12.76 5.81
C LEU A 9 1.39 13.89 5.07
N ILE A 10 2.38 13.53 4.27
CA ILE A 10 3.08 14.44 3.35
C ILE A 10 2.61 14.17 1.93
N VAL A 11 1.99 15.17 1.31
CA VAL A 11 1.57 15.12 -0.10
C VAL A 11 2.67 15.73 -0.96
N SER A 12 3.31 14.91 -1.80
CA SER A 12 4.49 15.31 -2.59
C SER A 12 4.13 15.93 -3.94
N THR A 13 2.86 16.14 -4.23
CA THR A 13 2.39 16.75 -5.50
C THR A 13 1.17 17.61 -5.27
N ASP A 14 1.06 18.66 -6.03
CA ASP A 14 -0.09 19.54 -6.12
C ASP A 14 -1.14 19.09 -7.16
N ASN A 15 -0.80 18.03 -7.91
CA ASN A 15 -1.63 17.55 -9.00
C ASN A 15 -1.54 16.02 -9.14
N PHE A 16 -2.65 15.33 -8.90
CA PHE A 16 -2.74 13.87 -9.03
C PHE A 16 -2.73 13.37 -10.49
N ALA A 17 -2.83 14.24 -11.48
CA ALA A 17 -2.62 13.86 -12.88
C ALA A 17 -1.14 13.67 -13.23
N LYS A 18 -0.21 14.12 -12.38
CA LYS A 18 1.22 13.83 -12.55
C LYS A 18 1.50 12.35 -12.30
N ILE A 19 2.20 11.73 -13.23
CA ILE A 19 2.69 10.36 -13.08
C ILE A 19 3.95 10.41 -12.24
N LEU A 20 3.87 9.89 -11.02
CA LEU A 20 5.00 9.79 -10.09
C LEU A 20 5.41 8.33 -9.95
N ALA A 21 6.72 8.06 -9.96
CA ALA A 21 7.25 6.71 -9.82
C ALA A 21 6.98 6.14 -8.42
N HIS A 22 6.35 4.98 -8.35
CA HIS A 22 6.12 4.23 -7.12
C HIS A 22 6.07 2.70 -7.34
N THR A 23 5.66 2.24 -8.52
CA THR A 23 5.57 0.82 -8.83
C THR A 23 5.85 0.60 -10.31
N TYR A 24 6.73 -0.31 -10.66
CA TYR A 24 7.12 -0.59 -12.03
C TYR A 24 5.89 -0.89 -12.92
N CYS A 25 5.81 -0.26 -14.08
CA CYS A 25 4.73 -0.38 -15.07
C CYS A 25 3.30 -0.08 -14.54
N ARG A 26 3.14 0.40 -13.29
CA ARG A 26 1.83 0.67 -12.65
C ARG A 26 1.68 2.12 -12.19
N ASN A 27 2.51 3.04 -12.67
CA ASN A 27 2.48 4.44 -12.21
C ASN A 27 1.34 5.25 -12.85
N THR A 28 0.97 4.91 -14.09
CA THR A 28 -0.07 5.66 -14.83
C THR A 28 -1.46 5.39 -14.25
N GLY A 29 -2.16 6.47 -13.90
CA GLY A 29 -3.51 6.36 -13.33
C GLY A 29 -3.55 5.80 -11.90
N ALA A 30 -2.43 5.81 -11.19
CA ALA A 30 -2.33 5.30 -9.83
C ALA A 30 -1.78 6.34 -8.84
N VAL A 31 -2.19 6.22 -7.59
CA VAL A 31 -1.69 7.04 -6.48
C VAL A 31 -0.79 6.16 -5.60
N GLY A 32 0.50 6.47 -5.54
CA GLY A 32 1.44 5.82 -4.64
C GLY A 32 1.39 6.42 -3.24
N ILE A 33 1.30 5.54 -2.23
CA ILE A 33 1.37 5.91 -0.82
C ILE A 33 2.42 5.04 -0.16
N SER A 34 3.44 5.64 0.46
CA SER A 34 4.49 4.91 1.17
C SER A 34 4.48 5.25 2.67
N LEU A 35 4.93 4.31 3.48
CA LEU A 35 5.20 4.50 4.90
C LEU A 35 6.71 4.76 5.09
N CYS A 36 7.06 5.77 5.87
CA CYS A 36 8.44 6.04 6.26
C CYS A 36 8.82 5.12 7.43
N CYS A 37 9.13 3.86 7.12
CA CYS A 37 9.45 2.82 8.11
C CYS A 37 10.23 1.66 7.47
N ALA A 38 10.57 0.65 8.27
CA ALA A 38 11.12 -0.64 7.84
C ALA A 38 12.43 -0.53 7.00
N TYR A 39 13.31 0.42 7.36
CA TYR A 39 14.61 0.55 6.73
C TYR A 39 15.46 -0.74 6.93
N LEU A 40 15.97 -1.29 5.84
CA LEU A 40 16.71 -2.56 5.78
C LEU A 40 15.94 -3.78 6.34
N ALA A 41 14.62 -3.68 6.52
CA ALA A 41 13.80 -4.78 6.98
C ALA A 41 13.68 -5.90 5.95
N THR A 42 13.29 -7.07 6.44
CA THR A 42 12.96 -8.25 5.63
C THR A 42 11.61 -8.82 6.10
N PRO A 43 10.97 -9.71 5.36
CA PRO A 43 9.73 -10.36 5.82
C PRO A 43 9.89 -11.14 7.13
N ALA A 44 11.11 -11.57 7.46
CA ALA A 44 11.41 -12.31 8.69
C ALA A 44 11.82 -11.39 9.86
N ASP A 45 12.19 -10.15 9.56
CA ASP A 45 12.65 -9.18 10.57
C ASP A 45 12.30 -7.77 10.09
N LEU A 46 11.28 -7.17 10.68
CA LEU A 46 10.82 -5.81 10.35
C LEU A 46 11.75 -4.72 10.90
N GLY A 47 12.82 -5.08 11.58
CA GLY A 47 13.84 -4.17 12.06
C GLY A 47 13.38 -3.28 13.22
N LEU A 48 14.14 -2.21 13.46
CA LEU A 48 13.90 -1.29 14.57
C LEU A 48 12.72 -0.33 14.35
N GLU A 49 12.27 -0.17 13.11
CA GLU A 49 11.27 0.81 12.72
C GLU A 49 10.10 0.14 11.97
N PRO A 50 9.38 -0.82 12.60
CA PRO A 50 8.23 -1.45 11.95
C PRO A 50 7.11 -0.43 11.72
N PRO A 51 6.13 -0.72 10.84
CA PRO A 51 4.98 0.15 10.63
C PRO A 51 4.25 0.45 11.93
N THR A 52 4.02 1.72 12.24
CA THR A 52 3.32 2.15 13.46
C THR A 52 1.81 2.08 13.30
N ILE A 53 1.09 2.00 14.43
CA ILE A 53 -0.39 2.06 14.45
C ILE A 53 -0.88 3.38 13.84
N GLN A 54 -0.18 4.49 14.09
CA GLN A 54 -0.49 5.80 13.55
C GLN A 54 -0.37 5.80 12.02
N GLN A 55 0.71 5.23 11.47
CA GLN A 55 0.88 5.09 10.02
C GLN A 55 -0.24 4.26 9.39
N ILE A 56 -0.57 3.11 9.95
CA ILE A 56 -1.64 2.24 9.47
C ILE A 56 -3.01 2.93 9.54
N THR A 57 -3.25 3.66 10.63
CA THR A 57 -4.49 4.43 10.80
C THR A 57 -4.63 5.52 9.74
N THR A 58 -3.58 6.29 9.50
CA THR A 58 -3.56 7.32 8.47
C THR A 58 -3.68 6.71 7.07
N LEU A 59 -2.91 5.65 6.76
CA LEU A 59 -2.96 4.96 5.46
C LEU A 59 -4.38 4.51 5.13
N THR A 60 -5.03 3.80 6.04
CA THR A 60 -6.38 3.27 5.81
C THR A 60 -7.44 4.37 5.73
N THR A 61 -7.23 5.50 6.40
CA THR A 61 -8.07 6.70 6.28
C THR A 61 -7.89 7.36 4.91
N VAL A 62 -6.66 7.55 4.45
CA VAL A 62 -6.36 8.12 3.13
C VAL A 62 -6.91 7.25 2.02
N ILE A 63 -6.77 5.91 2.11
CA ILE A 63 -7.38 4.97 1.16
C ILE A 63 -8.90 5.18 1.10
N ALA A 64 -9.59 5.26 2.23
CA ALA A 64 -11.03 5.45 2.29
C ALA A 64 -11.47 6.80 1.65
N ILE A 65 -10.73 7.88 1.93
CA ILE A 65 -10.99 9.20 1.36
C ILE A 65 -10.78 9.18 -0.15
N LEU A 66 -9.65 8.66 -0.63
CA LEU A 66 -9.35 8.58 -2.06
C LEU A 66 -10.37 7.71 -2.79
N ALA A 67 -10.75 6.57 -2.22
CA ALA A 67 -11.77 5.71 -2.81
C ALA A 67 -13.13 6.43 -2.92
N LYS A 68 -13.50 7.25 -1.93
CA LYS A 68 -14.72 8.07 -2.00
C LYS A 68 -14.63 9.16 -3.08
N VAL A 69 -13.53 9.88 -3.13
CA VAL A 69 -13.35 11.03 -4.06
C VAL A 69 -13.22 10.56 -5.50
N LEU A 70 -12.56 9.43 -5.72
CA LEU A 70 -12.31 8.87 -7.06
C LEU A 70 -13.35 7.84 -7.50
N ASP A 71 -14.39 7.62 -6.69
CA ASP A 71 -15.45 6.61 -6.91
C ASP A 71 -14.90 5.21 -7.19
N LEU A 72 -13.97 4.76 -6.34
CA LEU A 72 -13.33 3.47 -6.46
C LEU A 72 -13.90 2.46 -5.45
N THR A 73 -13.94 1.19 -5.85
CA THR A 73 -14.10 0.08 -4.91
C THR A 73 -12.80 -0.17 -4.17
N ILE A 74 -12.90 -0.53 -2.88
CA ILE A 74 -11.73 -0.95 -2.10
C ILE A 74 -11.62 -2.48 -2.20
N ASP A 75 -11.03 -2.96 -3.26
CA ASP A 75 -10.75 -4.36 -3.54
C ASP A 75 -9.27 -4.55 -3.93
N GLN A 76 -8.85 -5.79 -4.15
CA GLN A 76 -7.47 -6.12 -4.45
C GLN A 76 -6.98 -5.54 -5.78
N ASN A 77 -7.87 -5.32 -6.76
CA ASN A 77 -7.50 -4.80 -8.07
C ASN A 77 -7.34 -3.27 -8.08
N ARG A 78 -7.99 -2.57 -7.14
CA ARG A 78 -7.98 -1.10 -7.05
C ARG A 78 -7.10 -0.58 -5.94
N VAL A 79 -6.94 -1.36 -4.86
CA VAL A 79 -6.12 -1.01 -3.70
C VAL A 79 -5.16 -2.16 -3.42
N MET A 80 -3.95 -2.01 -3.89
CA MET A 80 -2.95 -3.05 -3.96
C MET A 80 -1.73 -2.65 -3.14
N THR A 81 -1.14 -3.58 -2.41
CA THR A 81 0.18 -3.37 -1.80
C THR A 81 1.27 -3.53 -2.85
N HIS A 82 2.47 -3.06 -2.56
CA HIS A 82 3.60 -3.24 -3.47
C HIS A 82 3.94 -4.73 -3.65
N GLY A 83 3.86 -5.52 -2.58
CA GLY A 83 4.03 -6.97 -2.67
C GLY A 83 3.01 -7.64 -3.58
N GLU A 84 1.72 -7.26 -3.48
CA GLU A 84 0.67 -7.77 -4.37
C GLU A 84 0.87 -7.34 -5.83
N ALA A 85 1.34 -6.11 -6.05
CA ALA A 85 1.68 -5.63 -7.39
C ALA A 85 2.87 -6.41 -7.98
N GLY A 86 3.88 -6.70 -7.16
CA GLY A 86 5.02 -7.53 -7.54
C GLY A 86 4.62 -8.95 -7.91
N ASP A 87 3.65 -9.53 -7.21
CA ASP A 87 3.12 -10.87 -7.46
C ASP A 87 2.09 -10.92 -8.62
N ASN A 88 1.75 -9.78 -9.23
CA ASN A 88 0.75 -9.69 -10.31
C ASN A 88 -0.60 -10.32 -9.94
N VAL A 89 -1.08 -10.08 -8.73
CA VAL A 89 -2.33 -10.67 -8.20
C VAL A 89 -3.56 -10.33 -9.04
N ASP A 90 -3.52 -9.25 -9.82
CA ASP A 90 -4.56 -8.84 -10.78
C ASP A 90 -4.45 -9.51 -12.14
N SER A 91 -3.46 -10.37 -12.35
CA SER A 91 -3.19 -11.09 -13.59
C SER A 91 -2.94 -10.20 -14.82
N LEU A 92 -2.63 -8.92 -14.65
CA LEU A 92 -2.36 -8.01 -15.76
C LEU A 92 -1.00 -8.27 -16.43
N LEU A 93 -0.18 -9.19 -15.90
CA LEU A 93 1.13 -9.60 -16.42
C LEU A 93 2.01 -8.41 -16.85
N LEU A 94 1.93 -7.34 -16.09
CA LEU A 94 2.80 -6.19 -16.29
C LEU A 94 4.20 -6.59 -15.80
N HIS A 95 4.96 -7.18 -16.71
CA HIS A 95 6.28 -7.77 -16.54
C HIS A 95 7.16 -7.03 -15.55
N GLU A 96 6.98 -7.33 -14.29
CA GLU A 96 8.09 -7.21 -13.39
C GLU A 96 9.01 -8.38 -13.72
N CYS A 97 10.24 -8.07 -14.10
CA CYS A 97 11.27 -9.08 -14.39
C CYS A 97 11.61 -9.95 -13.17
N TYR A 98 10.92 -9.77 -12.09
CA TYR A 98 11.18 -10.36 -10.78
C TYR A 98 10.18 -11.48 -10.42
N GLY A 99 9.32 -11.94 -11.18
CA GLY A 99 8.46 -13.10 -10.97
C GLY A 99 7.99 -13.37 -9.53
N GLN A 100 7.04 -14.22 -9.40
CA GLN A 100 6.54 -14.70 -8.11
C GLN A 100 7.69 -15.26 -7.24
N ASN A 101 7.78 -14.84 -5.98
CA ASN A 101 8.81 -15.22 -5.01
C ASN A 101 10.22 -14.64 -5.24
N THR A 102 10.47 -13.80 -6.22
CA THR A 102 11.74 -13.08 -6.37
C THR A 102 11.69 -11.67 -5.78
N THR A 103 10.60 -11.31 -5.16
CA THR A 103 10.20 -9.97 -4.71
C THR A 103 10.79 -9.59 -3.35
N ARG A 104 11.97 -10.09 -2.97
CA ARG A 104 12.61 -9.73 -1.70
C ARG A 104 12.76 -8.21 -1.53
N GLU A 105 12.80 -7.46 -2.62
CA GLU A 105 12.86 -6.00 -2.63
C GLU A 105 11.49 -5.32 -2.67
N ARG A 106 10.38 -6.08 -2.77
CA ARG A 106 9.05 -5.53 -3.01
C ARG A 106 7.96 -6.24 -2.19
N TRP A 107 8.34 -6.74 -1.04
CA TRP A 107 7.43 -7.36 -0.10
C TRP A 107 6.59 -6.36 0.70
N ASP A 108 6.79 -5.07 0.43
CA ASP A 108 6.20 -3.97 1.19
C ASP A 108 4.71 -4.15 1.38
N LEU A 109 4.31 -4.16 2.64
CA LEU A 109 2.93 -4.35 3.09
C LEU A 109 2.27 -5.68 2.69
N ALA A 110 3.02 -6.64 2.16
CA ALA A 110 2.52 -8.01 2.02
C ALA A 110 2.22 -8.63 3.38
N ILE A 111 3.00 -8.26 4.39
CA ILE A 111 2.78 -8.52 5.80
C ILE A 111 2.93 -7.23 6.60
N LEU A 112 2.34 -7.13 7.78
CA LEU A 112 2.45 -6.00 8.70
C LEU A 112 3.16 -6.37 10.00
N LYS A 113 3.28 -7.65 10.28
CA LYS A 113 4.02 -8.22 11.42
C LYS A 113 4.81 -9.42 10.96
N GLU A 114 5.87 -9.71 11.69
CA GLU A 114 6.69 -10.90 11.46
C GLU A 114 5.86 -12.19 11.56
N ASN A 115 6.21 -13.16 10.74
CA ASN A 115 5.58 -14.49 10.71
C ASN A 115 4.08 -14.50 10.35
N GLU A 116 3.53 -13.42 9.78
CA GLU A 116 2.20 -13.44 9.19
C GLU A 116 2.20 -14.13 7.81
N ASP A 117 1.04 -14.62 7.41
CA ASP A 117 0.85 -15.18 6.08
C ASP A 117 1.06 -14.10 5.01
N TRP A 118 1.72 -14.47 3.93
CA TRP A 118 1.94 -13.58 2.79
C TRP A 118 0.62 -13.08 2.19
N GLY A 119 0.50 -11.77 2.04
CA GLY A 119 -0.72 -11.10 1.57
C GLY A 119 -1.68 -10.68 2.70
N SER A 120 -1.45 -11.10 3.95
CA SER A 120 -2.28 -10.72 5.10
C SER A 120 -2.34 -9.20 5.30
N GLY A 121 -1.25 -8.50 5.02
CA GLY A 121 -1.15 -7.05 5.13
C GLY A 121 -2.15 -6.33 4.23
N GLY A 122 -2.22 -6.68 2.95
CA GLY A 122 -3.17 -6.11 2.00
C GLY A 122 -4.63 -6.39 2.39
N ILE A 123 -4.92 -7.62 2.83
CA ILE A 123 -6.25 -8.02 3.33
C ILE A 123 -6.66 -7.15 4.52
N TYR A 124 -5.78 -7.00 5.50
CA TYR A 124 -6.02 -6.20 6.70
C TYR A 124 -6.26 -4.72 6.36
N LEU A 125 -5.36 -4.12 5.54
CA LEU A 125 -5.44 -2.71 5.16
C LEU A 125 -6.74 -2.39 4.42
N ARG A 126 -7.14 -3.22 3.46
CA ARG A 126 -8.41 -3.04 2.74
C ARG A 126 -9.62 -3.17 3.65
N LYS A 127 -9.64 -4.15 4.56
CA LYS A 127 -10.71 -4.29 5.55
C LYS A 127 -10.88 -3.04 6.40
N GLN A 128 -9.78 -2.53 6.97
CA GLN A 128 -9.82 -1.30 7.78
C GLN A 128 -10.27 -0.08 6.97
N ALA A 129 -9.80 0.05 5.73
CA ALA A 129 -10.21 1.13 4.84
C ALA A 129 -11.70 1.02 4.46
N GLN A 130 -12.23 -0.18 4.22
CA GLN A 130 -13.66 -0.40 3.94
C GLN A 130 -14.55 0.00 5.12
N GLU A 131 -14.14 -0.29 6.35
CA GLU A 131 -14.86 0.12 7.56
C GLU A 131 -14.94 1.66 7.66
N LYS A 132 -13.83 2.35 7.44
CA LYS A 132 -13.78 3.81 7.40
C LYS A 132 -14.59 4.39 6.24
N PHE A 133 -14.54 3.78 5.09
CA PHE A 133 -15.32 4.18 3.91
C PHE A 133 -16.82 4.14 4.16
N LYS A 134 -17.32 3.13 4.88
CA LYS A 134 -18.74 3.07 5.29
C LYS A 134 -19.13 4.27 6.13
N ILE A 135 -18.30 4.66 7.09
CA ILE A 135 -18.52 5.84 7.93
C ILE A 135 -18.57 7.13 7.10
N LEU A 136 -17.71 7.24 6.09
CA LEU A 136 -17.68 8.41 5.21
C LEU A 136 -18.89 8.51 4.27
N LYS A 137 -19.60 7.41 4.02
CA LYS A 137 -20.81 7.36 3.16
C LYS A 137 -22.12 7.60 3.92
N GLY A 138 -22.13 7.34 5.23
CA GLY A 138 -23.29 7.57 6.12
C GLY A 138 -23.45 9.02 6.46
#